data_bf23d9eecaf9a0ef2ba8451f48ee66ad
#
_entry.id   bf23d9eecaf9a0ef2ba8451f48ee66ad
#
_cell.length_a   1.000
_cell.length_b   1.000
_cell.length_c   1.000
_cell.angle_alpha   90.00
_cell.angle_beta   90.00
_cell.angle_gamma   90.00
#
_symmetry.space_group_name_H-M   'P 1'
#
loop_
_entity.id
_entity.type
_entity.pdbx_description
1 polymer ?
#
loop_
_entity_poly.entity_id
_entity_poly.type
_entity_poly.pdbx_seq_one_letter_code
_entity_poly.pdbx_strand_id
1 'polypeptide(L)'
;MIKRKEQMPVEIRENLRGGHGKLQFTHLFQGDELNKTNMFAVITIQPGDSIGVHPHNPDGEAYVVLDGSITVTEDGVDYILHAGDAEYCSDGHTHAVVNHTDKPATFLAIVIK
;
A
#
# COMPACT_ATOMS: atom_id res chain seq x y z
N MET A 1 1.56 7.81 21.89
CA MET A 1 2.45 8.52 20.94
C MET A 1 1.62 9.26 19.90
N ILE A 2 1.97 10.49 19.63
CA ILE A 2 1.29 11.30 18.62
C ILE A 2 2.30 11.71 17.57
N LYS A 3 1.95 11.54 16.28
CA LYS A 3 2.73 11.99 15.13
C LYS A 3 1.96 13.04 14.37
N ARG A 4 2.60 14.19 14.15
CA ARG A 4 2.07 15.19 13.24
C ARG A 4 2.56 14.91 11.83
N LYS A 5 1.83 15.36 10.83
CA LYS A 5 2.14 15.10 9.42
C LYS A 5 3.57 15.48 9.04
N GLU A 6 4.03 16.63 9.50
CA GLU A 6 5.39 17.13 9.21
C GLU A 6 6.50 16.31 9.85
N GLN A 7 6.17 15.41 10.77
CA GLN A 7 7.11 14.49 11.41
C GLN A 7 7.20 13.13 10.70
N MET A 8 6.37 12.92 9.67
CA MET A 8 6.27 11.65 8.97
C MET A 8 7.23 11.66 7.77
N PRO A 9 8.26 10.79 7.75
CA PRO A 9 9.18 10.73 6.61
C PRO A 9 8.47 10.32 5.34
N VAL A 10 8.90 10.93 4.23
CA VAL A 10 8.40 10.60 2.89
C VAL A 10 9.51 9.90 2.12
N GLU A 11 9.18 8.79 1.49
CA GLU A 11 10.09 7.98 0.70
C GLU A 11 9.47 7.74 -0.68
N ILE A 12 10.28 7.83 -1.73
CA ILE A 12 9.85 7.49 -3.08
C ILE A 12 10.41 6.12 -3.43
N ARG A 13 9.54 5.22 -3.87
CA ARG A 13 9.92 3.89 -4.37
C ARG A 13 9.51 3.78 -5.83
N GLU A 14 10.46 3.41 -6.68
CA GLU A 14 10.26 3.38 -8.12
C GLU A 14 10.17 1.93 -8.60
N ASN A 15 9.20 1.68 -9.48
CA ASN A 15 8.98 0.36 -10.11
C ASN A 15 8.91 -0.78 -9.11
N LEU A 16 8.21 -0.55 -8.01
CA LEU A 16 8.16 -1.46 -6.87
C LEU A 16 7.58 -2.83 -7.26
N ARG A 17 8.29 -3.88 -6.93
CA ARG A 17 7.90 -5.27 -7.23
C ARG A 17 7.67 -5.52 -8.72
N GLY A 18 8.38 -4.82 -9.59
CA GLY A 18 8.17 -4.91 -11.04
C GLY A 18 6.97 -4.13 -11.55
N GLY A 19 6.38 -3.28 -10.71
CA GLY A 19 5.32 -2.37 -11.12
C GLY A 19 5.84 -1.17 -11.88
N HIS A 20 5.02 -0.14 -12.02
CA HIS A 20 5.31 1.05 -12.81
C HIS A 20 5.15 2.31 -11.96
N GLY A 21 6.11 3.23 -12.12
CA GLY A 21 6.04 4.58 -11.62
C GLY A 21 6.71 4.80 -10.28
N LYS A 22 6.62 6.03 -9.82
CA LYS A 22 7.23 6.49 -8.57
C LYS A 22 6.15 6.66 -7.53
N LEU A 23 6.08 5.73 -6.56
CA LEU A 23 5.10 5.78 -5.51
C LEU A 23 5.65 6.53 -4.31
N GLN A 24 4.82 7.37 -3.70
CA GLN A 24 5.17 8.09 -2.49
C GLN A 24 4.67 7.32 -1.28
N PHE A 25 5.59 7.00 -0.37
CA PHE A 25 5.29 6.38 0.91
C PHE A 25 5.46 7.41 2.01
N THR A 26 4.38 7.75 2.70
CA THR A 26 4.43 8.59 3.89
C THR A 26 4.37 7.67 5.10
N HIS A 27 5.48 7.53 5.81
CA HIS A 27 5.60 6.62 6.94
C HIS A 27 5.04 7.26 8.21
N LEU A 28 3.90 6.78 8.67
CA LEU A 28 3.25 7.30 9.87
C LEU A 28 4.05 6.93 11.13
N PHE A 29 4.37 5.66 11.23
CA PHE A 29 5.17 5.10 12.30
C PHE A 29 6.20 4.17 11.70
N GLN A 30 7.39 4.08 12.27
CA GLN A 30 8.44 3.22 11.72
C GLN A 30 9.47 2.82 12.77
N GLY A 31 10.31 1.86 12.40
CA GLY A 31 11.43 1.43 13.22
C GLY A 31 10.99 0.85 14.55
N ASP A 32 11.63 1.31 15.61
CA ASP A 32 11.36 0.86 16.97
C ASP A 32 10.06 1.41 17.58
N GLU A 33 9.38 2.32 16.87
CA GLU A 33 8.04 2.76 17.27
C GLU A 33 6.99 1.66 17.07
N LEU A 34 7.28 0.67 16.21
CA LEU A 34 6.38 -0.42 15.85
C LEU A 34 6.80 -1.71 16.54
N ASN A 35 5.82 -2.47 17.01
CA ASN A 35 6.07 -3.72 17.73
C ASN A 35 5.73 -4.97 16.91
N LYS A 36 4.58 -4.96 16.25
CA LYS A 36 4.04 -6.12 15.53
C LYS A 36 3.92 -5.87 14.03
N THR A 37 4.41 -4.75 13.56
CA THR A 37 4.30 -4.38 12.14
C THR A 37 5.67 -4.03 11.57
N ASN A 38 5.84 -4.31 10.28
CA ASN A 38 7.06 -3.96 9.55
C ASN A 38 6.93 -2.64 8.81
N MET A 39 5.70 -2.25 8.48
CA MET A 39 5.43 -0.99 7.77
C MET A 39 4.06 -0.47 8.16
N PHE A 40 3.94 0.84 8.24
CA PHE A 40 2.69 1.54 8.53
C PHE A 40 2.75 2.86 7.78
N ALA A 41 2.24 2.88 6.55
CA ALA A 41 2.46 4.01 5.65
C ALA A 41 1.23 4.30 4.80
N VAL A 42 1.06 5.57 4.43
CA VAL A 42 0.12 5.96 3.38
C VAL A 42 0.90 5.99 2.06
N ILE A 43 0.39 5.25 1.09
CA ILE A 43 0.94 5.20 -0.26
C ILE A 43 0.10 6.09 -1.17
N THR A 44 0.77 6.98 -1.89
CA THR A 44 0.15 7.79 -2.94
C THR A 44 0.54 7.18 -4.28
N ILE A 45 -0.46 6.84 -5.08
CA ILE A 45 -0.29 6.19 -6.38
C ILE A 45 -0.96 7.03 -7.47
N GLN A 46 -0.16 7.46 -8.44
CA GLN A 46 -0.61 8.29 -9.55
C GLN A 46 -1.31 7.44 -10.61
N PRO A 47 -2.10 8.06 -11.52
CA PRO A 47 -2.71 7.33 -12.63
C PRO A 47 -1.68 6.54 -13.42
N GLY A 48 -1.95 5.26 -13.65
CA GLY A 48 -1.09 4.34 -14.39
C GLY A 48 0.03 3.70 -13.57
N ASP A 49 0.26 4.16 -12.35
CA ASP A 49 1.28 3.59 -11.47
C ASP A 49 0.79 2.29 -10.83
N SER A 50 1.74 1.43 -10.48
CA SER A 50 1.40 0.12 -9.93
C SER A 50 2.50 -0.43 -9.04
N ILE A 51 2.10 -1.35 -8.16
CA ILE A 51 2.99 -2.26 -7.44
C ILE A 51 2.76 -3.64 -8.04
N GLY A 52 3.83 -4.30 -8.49
CA GLY A 52 3.73 -5.61 -9.13
C GLY A 52 3.29 -6.71 -8.20
N VAL A 53 2.94 -7.86 -8.77
CA VAL A 53 2.50 -9.04 -8.02
C VAL A 53 3.61 -9.49 -7.08
N HIS A 54 3.26 -9.68 -5.81
CA HIS A 54 4.21 -10.15 -4.80
C HIS A 54 3.50 -10.96 -3.73
N PRO A 55 4.19 -11.95 -3.15
CA PRO A 55 3.63 -12.75 -2.06
C PRO A 55 3.86 -12.09 -0.70
N HIS A 56 3.06 -12.48 0.27
CA HIS A 56 3.33 -12.25 1.69
C HIS A 56 3.58 -13.59 2.37
N ASN A 57 4.80 -13.76 2.92
CA ASN A 57 5.23 -14.98 3.59
C ASN A 57 6.53 -14.67 4.38
N PRO A 58 6.52 -14.75 5.73
CA PRO A 58 5.44 -15.18 6.62
C PRO A 58 4.58 -14.04 7.17
N ASP A 59 4.51 -12.91 6.54
CA ASP A 59 3.72 -11.76 7.00
C ASP A 59 2.39 -11.64 6.27
N GLY A 60 1.67 -10.56 6.53
CA GLY A 60 0.48 -10.18 5.80
C GLY A 60 0.44 -8.68 5.62
N GLU A 61 -0.36 -8.20 4.67
CA GLU A 61 -0.49 -6.77 4.42
C GLU A 61 -1.94 -6.36 4.26
N ALA A 62 -2.34 -5.32 4.98
CA ALA A 62 -3.65 -4.70 4.84
C ALA A 62 -3.54 -3.43 4.02
N TYR A 63 -4.46 -3.25 3.05
CA TYR A 63 -4.67 -2.01 2.34
C TYR A 63 -6.02 -1.43 2.73
N VAL A 64 -6.06 -0.15 3.07
CA VAL A 64 -7.31 0.58 3.32
C VAL A 64 -7.32 1.81 2.41
N VAL A 65 -8.27 1.88 1.49
CA VAL A 65 -8.34 3.02 0.56
C VAL A 65 -8.86 4.24 1.31
N LEU A 66 -8.12 5.34 1.23
CA LEU A 66 -8.46 6.59 1.90
C LEU A 66 -9.11 7.59 0.95
N ASP A 67 -8.60 7.67 -0.28
CA ASP A 67 -9.10 8.61 -1.29
C ASP A 67 -8.86 8.03 -2.68
N GLY A 68 -9.82 8.24 -3.59
CA GLY A 68 -9.76 7.71 -4.94
C GLY A 68 -10.14 6.25 -5.01
N SER A 69 -9.67 5.57 -6.05
CA SER A 69 -9.95 4.15 -6.30
C SER A 69 -8.71 3.46 -6.81
N ILE A 70 -8.54 2.21 -6.43
CA ILE A 70 -7.45 1.35 -6.91
C ILE A 70 -8.02 0.00 -7.34
N THR A 71 -7.30 -0.69 -8.21
CA THR A 71 -7.59 -2.08 -8.54
C THR A 71 -6.56 -2.97 -7.84
N VAL A 72 -7.02 -3.84 -6.97
CA VAL A 72 -6.18 -4.83 -6.29
C VAL A 72 -6.39 -6.17 -6.96
N THR A 73 -5.29 -6.82 -7.34
CA THR A 73 -5.32 -8.20 -7.83
C THR A 73 -4.92 -9.10 -6.67
N GLU A 74 -5.82 -9.94 -6.20
CA GLU A 74 -5.56 -10.88 -5.13
C GLU A 74 -5.66 -12.29 -5.66
N ASP A 75 -4.56 -13.05 -5.58
CA ASP A 75 -4.47 -14.41 -6.11
C ASP A 75 -4.97 -14.51 -7.56
N GLY A 76 -4.61 -13.52 -8.39
CA GLY A 76 -4.94 -13.49 -9.80
C GLY A 76 -6.33 -12.94 -10.15
N VAL A 77 -7.11 -12.49 -9.18
CA VAL A 77 -8.46 -11.93 -9.40
C VAL A 77 -8.46 -10.45 -9.09
N ASP A 78 -9.00 -9.64 -10.01
CA ASP A 78 -9.03 -8.19 -9.88
C ASP A 78 -10.27 -7.72 -9.13
N TYR A 79 -10.06 -6.78 -8.21
CA TYR A 79 -11.12 -6.13 -7.45
C TYR A 79 -10.91 -4.62 -7.50
N ILE A 80 -11.97 -3.87 -7.78
CA ILE A 80 -11.92 -2.40 -7.70
C ILE A 80 -12.31 -2.00 -6.29
N LEU A 81 -11.43 -1.28 -5.61
CA LEU A 81 -11.67 -0.79 -4.25
C LEU A 81 -11.82 0.73 -4.27
N HIS A 82 -12.83 1.22 -3.58
CA HIS A 82 -13.13 2.63 -3.41
C HIS A 82 -12.77 3.09 -1.99
N ALA A 83 -12.78 4.40 -1.76
CA ALA A 83 -12.51 4.95 -0.44
C ALA A 83 -13.35 4.27 0.64
N GLY A 84 -12.71 3.80 1.70
CA GLY A 84 -13.32 3.05 2.78
C GLY A 84 -13.26 1.53 2.62
N ASP A 85 -12.96 1.03 1.42
CA ASP A 85 -12.78 -0.41 1.21
C ASP A 85 -11.40 -0.86 1.65
N ALA A 86 -11.28 -2.14 1.97
CA ALA A 86 -10.03 -2.71 2.47
C ALA A 86 -9.77 -4.08 1.88
N GLU A 87 -8.47 -4.42 1.82
CA GLU A 87 -8.00 -5.75 1.43
C GLU A 87 -6.98 -6.23 2.44
N TYR A 88 -6.97 -7.51 2.75
CA TYR A 88 -5.91 -8.13 3.52
C TYR A 88 -5.31 -9.29 2.75
N CYS A 89 -4.04 -9.15 2.38
CA CYS A 89 -3.27 -10.22 1.75
C CYS A 89 -2.58 -11.01 2.86
N SER A 90 -3.12 -12.17 3.18
CA SER A 90 -2.60 -13.00 4.26
C SER A 90 -1.39 -13.81 3.82
N ASP A 91 -0.73 -14.43 4.80
CA ASP A 91 0.40 -15.31 4.58
C ASP A 91 0.07 -16.39 3.55
N GLY A 92 0.94 -16.55 2.55
CA GLY A 92 0.78 -17.54 1.49
C GLY A 92 -0.01 -17.07 0.28
N HIS A 93 -0.56 -15.86 0.32
CA HIS A 93 -1.30 -15.27 -0.80
C HIS A 93 -0.47 -14.22 -1.55
N THR A 94 -0.93 -13.83 -2.72
CA THR A 94 -0.28 -12.80 -3.53
C THR A 94 -1.23 -11.64 -3.79
N HIS A 95 -0.69 -10.45 -3.94
CA HIS A 95 -1.46 -9.33 -4.43
C HIS A 95 -0.61 -8.37 -5.27
N ALA A 96 -1.31 -7.50 -5.97
CA ALA A 96 -0.78 -6.38 -6.74
C ALA A 96 -1.77 -5.24 -6.67
N VAL A 97 -1.33 -4.03 -6.99
CA VAL A 97 -2.22 -2.87 -7.04
C VAL A 97 -1.86 -1.98 -8.21
N VAL A 98 -2.88 -1.42 -8.85
CA VAL A 98 -2.71 -0.46 -9.95
C VAL A 98 -3.78 0.61 -9.85
N ASN A 99 -3.42 1.83 -10.21
CA ASN A 99 -4.38 2.92 -10.34
C ASN A 99 -4.76 3.05 -11.83
N HIS A 100 -5.92 2.51 -12.20
CA HIS A 100 -6.45 2.59 -13.55
C HIS A 100 -7.28 3.86 -13.80
N THR A 101 -7.41 4.72 -12.79
CA THR A 101 -8.21 5.94 -12.90
C THR A 101 -7.38 7.10 -13.44
N ASP A 102 -8.00 8.24 -13.64
CA ASP A 102 -7.36 9.47 -14.10
C ASP A 102 -7.00 10.43 -12.96
N LYS A 103 -7.12 9.99 -11.71
CA LYS A 103 -6.82 10.78 -10.52
C LYS A 103 -5.89 10.03 -9.58
N PRO A 104 -5.07 10.76 -8.79
CA PRO A 104 -4.28 10.13 -7.75
C PRO A 104 -5.17 9.41 -6.74
N ALA A 105 -4.67 8.34 -6.14
CA ALA A 105 -5.31 7.64 -5.05
C ALA A 105 -4.35 7.52 -3.87
N THR A 106 -4.93 7.43 -2.67
CA THR A 106 -4.14 7.17 -1.46
C THR A 106 -4.75 5.99 -0.71
N PHE A 107 -3.89 5.15 -0.19
CA PHE A 107 -4.31 4.02 0.65
C PHE A 107 -3.31 3.79 1.78
N LEU A 108 -3.83 3.37 2.92
CA LEU A 108 -3.01 2.97 4.06
C LEU A 108 -2.53 1.54 3.84
N ALA A 109 -1.24 1.30 4.01
CA ALA A 109 -0.64 -0.02 3.92
C ALA A 109 0.01 -0.37 5.25
N ILE A 110 -0.39 -1.50 5.82
CA ILE A 110 0.14 -2.00 7.09
C ILE A 110 0.65 -3.42 6.84
N VAL A 111 1.96 -3.61 7.02
CA VAL A 111 2.58 -4.94 6.95
C VAL A 111 2.67 -5.49 8.36
N ILE A 112 2.02 -6.61 8.60
CA ILE A 112 1.87 -7.23 9.92
C ILE A 112 2.74 -8.49 9.97
N LYS A 113 3.57 -8.55 11.00
CA LYS A 113 4.44 -9.71 11.23
C LYS A 113 3.65 -10.96 11.61
#